data_131204709852e905b5092d7477927541
#
_entry.id   131204709852e905b5092d7477927541
#
_cell.length_a   1.000
_cell.length_b   1.000
_cell.length_c   1.000
_cell.angle_alpha   90.00
_cell.angle_beta   90.00
_cell.angle_gamma   90.00
#
_symmetry.space_group_name_H-M   'P 1'
#
loop_
_entity.id
_entity.type
_entity.pdbx_description
1 polymer ?
#
loop_
_entity_poly.entity_id
_entity_poly.type
_entity_poly.pdbx_seq_one_letter_code
_entity_poly.pdbx_strand_id
1 'polypeptide(L)'
;QRRCMHLDEYVHQVEERIAGENVRLGWHNRMSENRRVMAEQMKEIAVALKSFTINLGETEELPKERKRRILEELKKEGIKVARLSVKKRGGYLEVMFTGACHGNHCLTKTDVAQALYRATGIMMCPARETRNVLSSTTDTMFFRQDTVYKALTGLARVAKSGESVSGDNYSFLELSGTGELLMVLTDGM
;
A
#
# COMPACT_ATOMS: atom_id res chain seq x y z
N GLN A 1 40.25 62.64 -30.01
CA GLN A 1 39.48 61.46 -29.63
C GLN A 1 40.40 60.21 -29.63
N ARG A 2 40.93 59.82 -28.48
CA ARG A 2 41.66 58.54 -28.35
C ARG A 2 40.61 57.41 -28.33
N ARG A 3 40.43 56.70 -29.40
CA ARG A 3 39.71 55.43 -29.42
C ARG A 3 40.45 54.47 -28.49
N CYS A 4 39.77 53.94 -27.51
CA CYS A 4 40.30 52.91 -26.64
C CYS A 4 40.60 51.66 -27.53
N MET A 5 41.89 51.29 -27.68
CA MET A 5 42.32 50.21 -28.56
C MET A 5 41.82 48.81 -28.08
N HIS A 6 41.25 48.70 -26.89
CA HIS A 6 40.75 47.46 -26.31
C HIS A 6 39.22 47.45 -26.09
N LEU A 7 38.51 48.35 -26.78
CA LEU A 7 37.04 48.43 -26.58
C LEU A 7 36.32 47.14 -26.99
N ASP A 8 36.71 46.56 -28.10
CA ASP A 8 36.11 45.34 -28.64
C ASP A 8 36.37 44.12 -27.74
N GLU A 9 37.57 44.02 -27.19
CA GLU A 9 37.94 42.97 -26.22
C GLU A 9 37.17 43.13 -24.90
N TYR A 10 36.97 44.34 -24.44
CA TYR A 10 36.17 44.62 -23.25
C TYR A 10 34.69 44.30 -23.46
N VAL A 11 34.14 44.65 -24.61
CA VAL A 11 32.75 44.30 -24.97
C VAL A 11 32.58 42.79 -25.00
N HIS A 12 33.50 42.06 -25.62
CA HIS A 12 33.43 40.59 -25.67
C HIS A 12 33.50 39.97 -24.29
N GLN A 13 34.38 40.42 -23.41
CA GLN A 13 34.45 39.94 -22.02
C GLN A 13 33.16 40.22 -21.23
N VAL A 14 32.50 41.36 -21.44
CA VAL A 14 31.23 41.68 -20.81
C VAL A 14 30.10 40.78 -21.32
N GLU A 15 30.07 40.52 -22.64
CA GLU A 15 29.08 39.62 -23.25
C GLU A 15 29.22 38.18 -22.72
N GLU A 16 30.46 37.67 -22.64
CA GLU A 16 30.71 36.33 -22.05
C GLU A 16 30.27 36.25 -20.59
N ARG A 17 30.53 37.29 -19.78
CA ARG A 17 30.08 37.33 -18.40
C ARG A 17 28.56 37.36 -18.31
N ILE A 18 27.90 38.15 -19.12
CA ILE A 18 26.42 38.22 -19.14
C ILE A 18 25.83 36.86 -19.56
N ALA A 19 26.41 36.23 -20.57
CA ALA A 19 25.99 34.90 -21.00
C ALA A 19 26.14 33.84 -19.88
N GLY A 20 27.27 33.85 -19.18
CA GLY A 20 27.55 32.98 -18.04
C GLY A 20 26.57 33.20 -16.89
N GLU A 21 26.28 34.46 -16.56
CA GLU A 21 25.27 34.77 -15.48
C GLU A 21 23.86 34.37 -15.89
N ASN A 22 23.47 34.51 -17.13
CA ASN A 22 22.16 34.07 -17.62
C ASN A 22 22.01 32.56 -17.53
N VAL A 23 23.05 31.79 -17.86
CA VAL A 23 23.05 30.34 -17.67
C VAL A 23 22.95 29.98 -16.20
N ARG A 24 23.67 30.65 -15.31
CA ARG A 24 23.63 30.42 -13.86
C ARG A 24 22.26 30.73 -13.29
N LEU A 25 21.64 31.84 -13.68
CA LEU A 25 20.28 32.18 -13.28
C LEU A 25 19.25 31.16 -13.79
N GLY A 26 19.41 30.70 -15.02
CA GLY A 26 18.56 29.63 -15.58
C GLY A 26 18.62 28.35 -14.76
N TRP A 27 19.82 27.91 -14.37
CA TRP A 27 20.00 26.76 -13.48
C TRP A 27 19.38 26.96 -12.09
N HIS A 28 19.59 28.15 -11.51
CA HIS A 28 19.04 28.48 -10.21
C HIS A 28 17.50 28.45 -10.20
N ASN A 29 16.88 29.02 -11.24
CA ASN A 29 15.44 29.01 -11.39
C ASN A 29 14.87 27.59 -11.56
N ARG A 30 15.48 26.75 -12.40
CA ARG A 30 15.11 25.34 -12.56
C ARG A 30 15.22 24.56 -11.23
N MET A 31 16.28 24.83 -10.49
CA MET A 31 16.51 24.18 -9.20
C MET A 31 15.47 24.59 -8.15
N SER A 32 15.09 25.88 -8.15
CA SER A 32 14.03 26.41 -7.29
C SER A 32 12.66 25.83 -7.65
N GLU A 33 12.37 25.71 -8.94
CA GLU A 33 11.14 25.11 -9.44
C GLU A 33 11.03 23.63 -9.09
N ASN A 34 12.11 22.86 -9.32
CA ASN A 34 12.17 21.46 -8.93
C ASN A 34 11.98 21.26 -7.42
N ARG A 35 12.57 22.13 -6.58
CA ARG A 35 12.36 22.08 -5.13
C ARG A 35 10.91 22.35 -4.74
N ARG A 36 10.24 23.28 -5.43
CA ARG A 36 8.82 23.57 -5.19
C ARG A 36 7.94 22.38 -5.55
N VAL A 37 8.16 21.79 -6.72
CA VAL A 37 7.43 20.59 -7.18
C VAL A 37 7.64 19.43 -6.22
N MET A 38 8.88 19.17 -5.81
CA MET A 38 9.17 18.12 -4.81
C MET A 38 8.48 18.39 -3.47
N ALA A 39 8.44 19.64 -3.01
CA ALA A 39 7.78 20.00 -1.75
C ALA A 39 6.27 19.80 -1.84
N GLU A 40 5.64 20.12 -2.96
CA GLU A 40 4.21 19.86 -3.21
C GLU A 40 3.93 18.35 -3.23
N GLN A 41 4.72 17.56 -3.96
CA GLN A 41 4.59 16.10 -3.98
C GLN A 41 4.76 15.48 -2.59
N MET A 42 5.75 15.93 -1.80
CA MET A 42 5.93 15.47 -0.42
C MET A 42 4.75 15.82 0.47
N LYS A 43 4.14 17.00 0.27
CA LYS A 43 2.95 17.41 1.00
C LYS A 43 1.75 16.50 0.68
N GLU A 44 1.55 16.16 -0.59
CA GLU A 44 0.49 15.24 -1.01
C GLU A 44 0.69 13.83 -0.45
N ILE A 45 1.93 13.32 -0.49
CA ILE A 45 2.29 12.06 0.14
C ILE A 45 2.02 12.10 1.65
N ALA A 46 2.36 13.19 2.34
CA ALA A 46 2.10 13.34 3.77
C ALA A 46 0.60 13.36 4.09
N VAL A 47 -0.22 14.01 3.25
CA VAL A 47 -1.68 14.00 3.38
C VAL A 47 -2.24 12.60 3.16
N ALA A 48 -1.77 11.88 2.14
CA ALA A 48 -2.15 10.50 1.89
C ALA A 48 -1.77 9.59 3.08
N LEU A 49 -0.55 9.68 3.58
CA LEU A 49 -0.10 8.93 4.76
C LEU A 49 -0.92 9.26 6.01
N LYS A 50 -1.28 10.52 6.21
CA LYS A 50 -2.13 10.94 7.33
C LYS A 50 -3.52 10.33 7.23
N SER A 51 -4.15 10.34 6.06
CA SER A 51 -5.45 9.71 5.84
C SER A 51 -5.38 8.18 6.05
N PHE A 52 -4.29 7.55 5.64
CA PHE A 52 -3.98 6.16 5.93
C PHE A 52 -3.90 5.88 7.43
N THR A 53 -3.20 6.72 8.18
CA THR A 53 -3.02 6.56 9.63
C THR A 53 -4.34 6.72 10.36
N ILE A 54 -5.21 7.63 9.94
CA ILE A 54 -6.56 7.83 10.51
C ILE A 54 -7.40 6.56 10.27
N ASN A 55 -7.42 6.05 9.04
CA ASN A 55 -8.15 4.82 8.70
C ASN A 55 -7.60 3.57 9.42
N LEU A 56 -6.30 3.52 9.72
CA LEU A 56 -5.69 2.45 10.52
C LEU A 56 -6.03 2.57 12.02
N GLY A 57 -6.33 3.77 12.51
CA GLY A 57 -6.60 4.06 13.92
C GLY A 57 -8.01 3.69 14.39
N GLU A 58 -8.99 3.69 13.50
CA GLU A 58 -10.38 3.33 13.84
C GLU A 58 -10.54 1.80 13.89
N THR A 59 -10.07 1.22 14.99
CA THR A 59 -10.25 -0.20 15.27
C THR A 59 -11.36 -0.35 16.33
N GLU A 60 -12.51 -0.77 15.88
CA GLU A 60 -13.65 -1.03 16.76
C GLU A 60 -13.60 -2.49 17.24
N GLU A 61 -13.57 -2.69 18.56
CA GLU A 61 -13.72 -4.03 19.13
C GLU A 61 -15.17 -4.51 19.06
N LEU A 62 -15.37 -5.75 18.62
CA LEU A 62 -16.70 -6.31 18.56
C LEU A 62 -17.31 -6.60 19.95
N PRO A 63 -18.66 -6.55 20.06
CA PRO A 63 -19.38 -6.95 21.26
C PRO A 63 -19.00 -8.37 21.70
N LYS A 64 -18.96 -8.57 23.02
CA LYS A 64 -18.59 -9.87 23.63
C LYS A 64 -19.44 -11.05 23.12
N GLU A 65 -20.68 -10.80 22.79
CA GLU A 65 -21.60 -11.84 22.27
C GLU A 65 -21.19 -12.37 20.90
N ARG A 66 -20.72 -11.50 20.00
CA ARG A 66 -20.21 -11.94 18.70
C ARG A 66 -18.91 -12.73 18.84
N LYS A 67 -18.01 -12.31 19.73
CA LYS A 67 -16.81 -13.09 20.05
C LYS A 67 -17.16 -14.47 20.59
N ARG A 68 -18.20 -14.58 21.45
CA ARG A 68 -18.68 -15.85 22.00
C ARG A 68 -19.20 -16.79 20.91
N ARG A 69 -20.02 -16.31 19.98
CA ARG A 69 -20.50 -17.11 18.83
C ARG A 69 -19.36 -17.68 17.99
N ILE A 70 -18.35 -16.87 17.71
CA ILE A 70 -17.17 -17.32 16.97
C ILE A 70 -16.44 -18.43 17.74
N LEU A 71 -16.25 -18.27 19.06
CA LEU A 71 -15.61 -19.30 19.89
C LEU A 71 -16.42 -20.60 19.91
N GLU A 72 -17.75 -20.53 19.99
CA GLU A 72 -18.66 -21.68 20.00
C GLU A 72 -18.56 -22.45 18.66
N GLU A 73 -18.57 -21.75 17.51
CA GLU A 73 -18.43 -22.41 16.21
C GLU A 73 -17.04 -23.02 16.00
N LEU A 74 -15.97 -22.34 16.36
CA LEU A 74 -14.62 -22.89 16.29
C LEU A 74 -14.46 -24.12 17.21
N LYS A 75 -15.10 -24.10 18.38
CA LYS A 75 -15.10 -25.25 19.30
C LYS A 75 -15.88 -26.44 18.75
N LYS A 76 -17.00 -26.24 18.03
CA LYS A 76 -17.75 -27.31 17.36
C LYS A 76 -16.89 -28.02 16.30
N GLU A 77 -16.01 -27.29 15.62
CA GLU A 77 -15.04 -27.86 14.69
C GLU A 77 -13.84 -28.53 15.37
N GLY A 78 -13.84 -28.62 16.69
CA GLY A 78 -12.75 -29.24 17.45
C GLY A 78 -11.51 -28.35 17.61
N ILE A 79 -11.64 -27.04 17.45
CA ILE A 79 -10.54 -26.10 17.64
C ILE A 79 -10.52 -25.61 19.10
N LYS A 80 -9.40 -25.83 19.79
CA LYS A 80 -9.13 -25.25 21.09
C LYS A 80 -8.46 -23.91 20.91
N VAL A 81 -9.22 -22.82 21.11
CA VAL A 81 -8.75 -21.44 20.96
C VAL A 81 -8.13 -20.95 22.27
N ALA A 82 -6.86 -20.56 22.21
CA ALA A 82 -6.14 -19.96 23.34
C ALA A 82 -6.33 -18.43 23.40
N ARG A 83 -6.38 -17.78 22.25
CA ARG A 83 -6.58 -16.33 22.13
C ARG A 83 -7.45 -16.03 20.92
N LEU A 84 -8.41 -15.11 21.07
CA LEU A 84 -9.25 -14.61 20.00
C LEU A 84 -9.23 -13.09 19.99
N SER A 85 -8.94 -12.51 18.86
CA SER A 85 -9.06 -11.06 18.58
C SER A 85 -10.00 -10.89 17.40
N VAL A 86 -11.06 -10.12 17.60
CA VAL A 86 -12.03 -9.79 16.55
C VAL A 86 -12.18 -8.29 16.54
N LYS A 87 -11.86 -7.70 15.41
CA LYS A 87 -11.79 -6.26 15.22
C LYS A 87 -12.50 -5.88 13.94
N LYS A 88 -13.02 -4.67 13.90
CA LYS A 88 -13.53 -4.06 12.68
C LYS A 88 -12.61 -2.91 12.31
N ARG A 89 -12.01 -2.98 11.12
CA ARG A 89 -11.09 -1.98 10.61
C ARG A 89 -11.59 -1.48 9.26
N GLY A 90 -11.76 -0.15 9.11
CA GLY A 90 -12.27 0.43 7.86
C GLY A 90 -13.61 -0.15 7.41
N GLY A 91 -14.47 -0.58 8.34
CA GLY A 91 -15.74 -1.24 8.03
C GLY A 91 -15.64 -2.76 7.82
N TYR A 92 -14.46 -3.34 7.66
CA TYR A 92 -14.22 -4.77 7.41
C TYR A 92 -13.91 -5.54 8.68
N LEU A 93 -14.46 -6.75 8.75
CA LEU A 93 -14.24 -7.65 9.87
C LEU A 93 -12.89 -8.37 9.73
N GLU A 94 -12.09 -8.32 10.78
CA GLU A 94 -10.85 -9.07 10.93
C GLU A 94 -10.97 -10.02 12.12
N VAL A 95 -10.64 -11.28 11.90
CA VAL A 95 -10.62 -12.32 12.93
C VAL A 95 -9.24 -12.93 13.00
N MET A 96 -8.60 -12.84 14.15
CA MET A 96 -7.34 -13.49 14.44
C MET A 96 -7.51 -14.38 15.67
N PHE A 97 -7.09 -15.62 15.57
CA PHE A 97 -7.05 -16.51 16.72
C PHE A 97 -5.80 -17.37 16.75
N THR A 98 -5.38 -17.69 17.95
CA THR A 98 -4.30 -18.65 18.22
C THR A 98 -4.93 -19.88 18.84
N GLY A 99 -4.71 -21.05 18.26
CA GLY A 99 -5.30 -22.30 18.73
C GLY A 99 -4.73 -23.52 18.05
N ALA A 100 -5.27 -24.68 18.39
CA ALA A 100 -4.90 -25.98 17.84
C ALA A 100 -6.13 -26.85 17.70
N CYS A 101 -6.12 -27.81 16.77
CA CYS A 101 -7.14 -28.84 16.67
C CYS A 101 -7.01 -29.85 17.80
N HIS A 102 -8.14 -30.35 18.27
CA HIS A 102 -8.16 -31.41 19.28
C HIS A 102 -7.88 -32.78 18.64
N GLY A 103 -6.98 -33.57 19.22
CA GLY A 103 -6.65 -34.90 18.73
C GLY A 103 -5.86 -34.90 17.42
N ASN A 104 -6.07 -35.91 16.57
CA ASN A 104 -5.37 -36.05 15.30
C ASN A 104 -6.08 -35.41 14.11
N HIS A 105 -7.02 -34.48 14.39
CA HIS A 105 -7.72 -33.75 13.35
C HIS A 105 -6.89 -32.60 12.80
N CYS A 106 -6.97 -32.43 11.48
CA CYS A 106 -6.42 -31.28 10.79
C CYS A 106 -7.56 -30.59 10.05
N LEU A 107 -7.65 -29.26 10.18
CA LEU A 107 -8.61 -28.45 9.47
C LEU A 107 -7.90 -27.57 8.45
N THR A 108 -8.46 -27.49 7.26
CA THR A 108 -7.95 -26.55 6.26
C THR A 108 -8.38 -25.13 6.59
N LYS A 109 -7.65 -24.15 6.07
CA LYS A 109 -8.05 -22.75 6.18
C LYS A 109 -9.46 -22.48 5.63
N THR A 110 -9.91 -23.29 4.65
CA THR A 110 -11.27 -23.20 4.09
C THR A 110 -12.32 -23.67 5.07
N ASP A 111 -12.07 -24.77 5.80
CA ASP A 111 -12.99 -25.28 6.83
C ASP A 111 -13.17 -24.26 7.94
N VAL A 112 -12.06 -23.64 8.38
CA VAL A 112 -12.08 -22.58 9.37
C VAL A 112 -12.83 -21.33 8.85
N ALA A 113 -12.63 -20.94 7.59
CA ALA A 113 -13.38 -19.82 6.98
C ALA A 113 -14.90 -20.12 6.96
N GLN A 114 -15.31 -21.35 6.68
CA GLN A 114 -16.71 -21.75 6.74
C GLN A 114 -17.27 -21.70 8.17
N ALA A 115 -16.52 -22.12 9.17
CA ALA A 115 -16.91 -22.00 10.57
C ALA A 115 -17.11 -20.53 10.97
N LEU A 116 -16.20 -19.67 10.55
CA LEU A 116 -16.33 -18.21 10.77
C LEU A 116 -17.54 -17.61 10.04
N TYR A 117 -17.82 -18.08 8.81
CA TYR A 117 -19.05 -17.67 8.11
C TYR A 117 -20.31 -18.05 8.87
N ARG A 118 -20.41 -19.29 9.38
CA ARG A 118 -21.55 -19.71 10.20
C ARG A 118 -21.73 -18.86 11.46
N ALA A 119 -20.61 -18.45 12.07
CA ALA A 119 -20.65 -17.63 13.29
C ALA A 119 -21.02 -16.16 13.03
N THR A 120 -20.60 -15.60 11.91
CA THR A 120 -20.67 -14.16 11.64
C THR A 120 -21.68 -13.77 10.57
N GLY A 121 -22.04 -14.70 9.68
CA GLY A 121 -22.81 -14.44 8.44
C GLY A 121 -22.01 -13.69 7.38
N ILE A 122 -20.70 -13.53 7.56
CA ILE A 122 -19.84 -12.74 6.70
C ILE A 122 -18.79 -13.68 6.07
N MET A 123 -18.65 -13.64 4.75
CA MET A 123 -17.61 -14.39 4.05
C MET A 123 -16.22 -13.91 4.49
N MET A 124 -15.37 -14.88 4.86
CA MET A 124 -14.05 -14.61 5.37
C MET A 124 -12.99 -15.24 4.45
N CYS A 125 -11.98 -14.47 4.09
CA CYS A 125 -10.81 -14.95 3.39
C CYS A 125 -9.62 -15.08 4.32
N PRO A 126 -8.86 -16.20 4.25
CA PRO A 126 -7.61 -16.33 4.98
C PRO A 126 -6.57 -15.33 4.43
N ALA A 127 -5.86 -14.66 5.32
CA ALA A 127 -4.72 -13.82 4.93
C ALA A 127 -3.60 -14.67 4.32
N ARG A 128 -2.74 -14.03 3.51
CA ARG A 128 -1.63 -14.73 2.81
C ARG A 128 -0.68 -15.44 3.76
N GLU A 129 -0.48 -14.87 4.95
CA GLU A 129 0.42 -15.39 5.99
C GLU A 129 -0.18 -16.58 6.75
N THR A 130 -1.48 -16.84 6.59
CA THR A 130 -2.18 -17.92 7.27
C THR A 130 -1.77 -19.26 6.70
N ARG A 131 -1.37 -20.20 7.56
CA ARG A 131 -1.06 -21.58 7.15
C ARG A 131 -2.25 -22.26 6.50
N ASN A 132 -1.97 -23.17 5.57
CA ASN A 132 -3.03 -23.86 4.85
C ASN A 132 -3.82 -24.84 5.72
N VAL A 133 -3.21 -25.33 6.80
CA VAL A 133 -3.78 -26.38 7.68
C VAL A 133 -3.50 -26.00 9.13
N LEU A 134 -4.53 -26.10 9.96
CA LEU A 134 -4.44 -26.07 11.42
C LEU A 134 -4.40 -27.51 11.94
N SER A 135 -3.35 -27.85 12.68
CA SER A 135 -3.15 -29.18 13.25
C SER A 135 -3.24 -29.17 14.78
N SER A 136 -2.77 -30.23 15.42
CA SER A 136 -2.65 -30.31 16.89
C SER A 136 -1.58 -29.38 17.47
N THR A 137 -0.71 -28.79 16.63
CA THR A 137 0.22 -27.76 17.09
C THR A 137 -0.46 -26.40 17.11
N THR A 138 -0.20 -25.66 18.20
CA THR A 138 -0.75 -24.30 18.33
C THR A 138 -0.21 -23.38 17.25
N ASP A 139 -1.10 -22.78 16.49
CA ASP A 139 -0.74 -21.81 15.45
C ASP A 139 -1.69 -20.61 15.46
N THR A 140 -1.29 -19.54 14.79
CA THR A 140 -2.11 -18.33 14.67
C THR A 140 -2.67 -18.25 13.26
N MET A 141 -4.00 -18.16 13.19
CA MET A 141 -4.73 -17.99 11.93
C MET A 141 -5.34 -16.60 11.86
N PHE A 142 -5.25 -16.01 10.68
CA PHE A 142 -5.74 -14.67 10.41
C PHE A 142 -6.70 -14.67 9.21
N PHE A 143 -7.89 -14.11 9.42
CA PHE A 143 -8.96 -14.03 8.43
C PHE A 143 -9.45 -12.60 8.31
N ARG A 144 -9.82 -12.22 7.10
CA ARG A 144 -10.45 -10.93 6.79
C ARG A 144 -11.77 -11.17 6.09
N GLN A 145 -12.69 -10.24 6.28
CA GLN A 145 -13.91 -10.20 5.48
C GLN A 145 -13.54 -10.18 4.00
N ASP A 146 -14.17 -11.04 3.20
CA ASP A 146 -13.96 -11.07 1.75
C ASP A 146 -14.51 -9.79 1.11
N THR A 147 -13.83 -9.31 0.08
CA THR A 147 -14.27 -8.16 -0.70
C THR A 147 -15.32 -8.57 -1.71
N VAL A 148 -16.33 -7.72 -1.92
CA VAL A 148 -17.41 -7.97 -2.89
C VAL A 148 -16.87 -7.99 -4.32
N TYR A 149 -15.79 -7.25 -4.56
CA TYR A 149 -15.17 -7.14 -5.89
C TYR A 149 -13.72 -7.64 -5.82
N LYS A 150 -13.29 -8.30 -6.90
CA LYS A 150 -11.89 -8.67 -7.12
C LYS A 150 -11.41 -7.98 -8.39
N ALA A 151 -10.31 -7.26 -8.28
CA ALA A 151 -9.65 -6.66 -9.43
C ALA A 151 -8.66 -7.64 -10.03
N LEU A 152 -8.79 -7.92 -11.33
CA LEU A 152 -7.78 -8.62 -12.10
C LEU A 152 -7.04 -7.57 -12.92
N THR A 153 -5.75 -7.42 -12.65
CA THR A 153 -4.90 -6.45 -13.35
C THR A 153 -4.09 -7.13 -14.43
N GLY A 154 -4.08 -6.55 -15.62
CA GLY A 154 -3.22 -6.94 -16.72
C GLY A 154 -2.31 -5.77 -17.09
N LEU A 155 -1.06 -6.06 -17.43
CA LEU A 155 -0.10 -5.06 -17.87
C LEU A 155 0.46 -5.42 -19.24
N ALA A 156 0.45 -4.45 -20.15
CA ALA A 156 1.20 -4.50 -21.38
C ALA A 156 2.12 -3.28 -21.45
N ARG A 157 3.38 -3.50 -21.82
CA ARG A 157 4.38 -2.45 -21.94
C ARG A 157 5.06 -2.57 -23.30
N VAL A 158 5.18 -1.43 -24.00
CA VAL A 158 5.86 -1.36 -25.28
C VAL A 158 6.89 -0.24 -25.20
N ALA A 159 8.15 -0.55 -25.48
CA ALA A 159 9.18 0.46 -25.62
C ALA A 159 9.06 1.15 -26.99
N LYS A 160 9.44 2.42 -27.04
CA LYS A 160 9.54 3.16 -28.32
C LYS A 160 10.58 2.51 -29.22
N SER A 161 10.35 2.55 -30.54
CA SER A 161 11.28 1.97 -31.52
C SER A 161 12.69 2.57 -31.36
N GLY A 162 13.66 1.69 -31.10
CA GLY A 162 15.06 2.06 -30.86
C GLY A 162 15.45 2.20 -29.37
N GLU A 163 14.49 2.06 -28.44
CA GLU A 163 14.75 2.09 -27.00
C GLU A 163 14.53 0.71 -26.38
N SER A 164 15.39 0.32 -25.44
CA SER A 164 15.29 -0.96 -24.73
C SER A 164 14.37 -0.88 -23.49
N VAL A 165 14.05 0.33 -23.01
CA VAL A 165 13.26 0.56 -21.79
C VAL A 165 12.27 1.70 -22.05
N SER A 166 11.01 1.49 -21.69
CA SER A 166 10.03 2.59 -21.66
C SER A 166 10.25 3.44 -20.40
N GLY A 167 10.13 4.75 -20.52
CA GLY A 167 10.17 5.67 -19.38
C GLY A 167 8.97 5.55 -18.44
N ASP A 168 7.85 5.00 -18.94
CA ASP A 168 6.63 4.83 -18.13
C ASP A 168 6.86 3.88 -16.97
N ASN A 169 6.28 4.22 -15.85
CA ASN A 169 6.31 3.39 -14.66
C ASN A 169 4.90 3.14 -14.12
N TYR A 170 4.71 2.02 -13.44
CA TYR A 170 3.43 1.66 -12.86
C TYR A 170 3.62 0.97 -11.51
N SER A 171 2.61 1.08 -10.68
CA SER A 171 2.55 0.37 -9.42
C SER A 171 1.11 -0.06 -9.13
N PHE A 172 0.94 -1.30 -8.64
CA PHE A 172 -0.31 -1.81 -8.11
C PHE A 172 -0.10 -2.14 -6.64
N LEU A 173 -0.85 -1.49 -5.79
CA LEU A 173 -0.79 -1.71 -4.34
C LEU A 173 -2.18 -2.06 -3.83
N GLU A 174 -2.33 -3.29 -3.35
CA GLU A 174 -3.53 -3.71 -2.64
C GLU A 174 -3.43 -3.25 -1.19
N LEU A 175 -4.35 -2.37 -0.80
CA LEU A 175 -4.41 -1.83 0.55
C LEU A 175 -5.00 -2.86 1.50
N SER A 176 -4.11 -3.46 2.28
CA SER A 176 -4.49 -4.46 3.28
C SER A 176 -5.41 -3.85 4.33
N GLY A 177 -6.67 -4.28 4.37
CA GLY A 177 -7.66 -3.88 5.39
C GLY A 177 -8.87 -3.14 4.85
N THR A 178 -8.78 -2.45 3.71
CA THR A 178 -9.91 -1.76 3.08
C THR A 178 -10.42 -2.45 1.82
N GLY A 179 -9.66 -3.41 1.28
CA GLY A 179 -9.96 -4.04 -0.01
C GLY A 179 -9.82 -3.09 -1.20
N GLU A 180 -9.19 -1.95 -0.99
CA GLU A 180 -8.91 -0.96 -2.02
C GLU A 180 -7.69 -1.35 -2.82
N LEU A 181 -7.73 -1.13 -4.13
CA LEU A 181 -6.60 -1.28 -5.03
C LEU A 181 -6.15 0.11 -5.48
N LEU A 182 -4.95 0.50 -5.10
CA LEU A 182 -4.30 1.70 -5.61
C LEU A 182 -3.53 1.34 -6.88
N MET A 183 -3.88 1.98 -7.97
CA MET A 183 -3.14 1.90 -9.23
C MET A 183 -2.48 3.25 -9.51
N VAL A 184 -1.17 3.22 -9.69
CA VAL A 184 -0.38 4.41 -10.05
C VAL A 184 0.23 4.15 -11.42
N LEU A 185 0.01 5.07 -12.33
CA LEU A 185 0.62 5.11 -13.65
C LEU A 185 1.37 6.43 -13.78
N THR A 186 2.64 6.37 -14.11
CA THR A 186 3.47 7.55 -14.36
C THR A 186 4.02 7.49 -15.77
N ASP A 187 3.78 8.55 -16.53
CA ASP A 187 4.37 8.75 -17.86
C ASP A 187 5.78 9.29 -17.69
N GLY A 188 6.75 8.66 -18.33
CA GLY A 188 8.14 9.11 -18.39
C GLY A 188 8.33 9.99 -19.61
N MET A 189 8.70 11.24 -19.39
CA MET A 189 9.12 12.15 -20.45
C MET A 189 10.54 11.84 -20.95
#